data_ce439157308cd2f98a53b4035cf14b3b
#
_entry.id   ce439157308cd2f98a53b4035cf14b3b
#
_cell.length_a   1.000
_cell.length_b   1.000
_cell.length_c   1.000
_cell.angle_alpha   90.00
_cell.angle_beta   90.00
_cell.angle_gamma   90.00
#
_symmetry.space_group_name_H-M   'P 1'
#
loop_
_entity.id
_entity.type
_entity.pdbx_description
1 polymer ?
#
loop_
_entity_poly.entity_id
_entity_poly.type
_entity_poly.pdbx_seq_one_letter_code
_entity_poly.pdbx_strand_id
1 'polypeptide(L)'
;MRTIGMSDYTVGEDCFDELPGALAEYGATKVAIIGGKRALAAALPGIEAALEGTDVEVLETRVYGTNSTRANIAKVVNSPACQEADVLIACGGGKALDTVKTAAIELKKIVFTVPTICSNCSAATAIAVVYNDDGSLEGYSYPNRPAHIFINPKIIAEAPAEYFWAGVGDALSKQPEVEYATSAGNLEHTAGLGLALAHTCSEPLFTYGVQGLEDVRQDLSSEAVKQIALDIVVNTGYVSNLTNQNDYYYNSSVAHAFYNATCSIPREGTYLHGEVVSLGVLVLFAYTGDTENLKRYAAFNKQMGLPVTLEQVGLSESDIPALCEYAHATNEWKQGNPEPFTDEKFAAAIKAANAYGRTL
;
A
#
# COMPACT_ATOMS: atom_id res chain seq x y z
N MET A 1 19.62 -7.39 17.96
CA MET A 1 18.60 -8.48 17.97
C MET A 1 17.36 -7.95 17.28
N ARG A 2 16.80 -8.68 16.33
CA ARG A 2 15.66 -8.26 15.51
C ARG A 2 14.55 -9.32 15.60
N THR A 3 13.32 -8.89 15.79
CA THR A 3 12.13 -9.75 15.69
C THR A 3 11.41 -9.41 14.41
N ILE A 4 11.29 -10.37 13.51
CA ILE A 4 10.55 -10.24 12.25
C ILE A 4 9.27 -11.07 12.38
N GLY A 5 8.14 -10.46 12.14
CA GLY A 5 6.84 -11.12 12.15
C GLY A 5 6.05 -10.80 10.92
N MET A 6 5.21 -11.72 10.47
CA MET A 6 4.19 -11.53 9.46
C MET A 6 2.83 -11.43 10.13
N SER A 7 1.89 -10.73 9.53
CA SER A 7 0.51 -10.71 9.99
C SER A 7 -0.16 -12.04 9.64
N ASP A 8 -1.02 -12.54 10.52
CA ASP A 8 -1.95 -13.57 10.12
C ASP A 8 -3.03 -12.95 9.21
N TYR A 9 -3.66 -13.73 8.35
CA TYR A 9 -4.76 -13.22 7.54
C TYR A 9 -5.84 -14.27 7.29
N THR A 10 -7.07 -13.80 7.22
CA THR A 10 -8.24 -14.58 6.77
C THR A 10 -8.81 -13.91 5.52
N VAL A 11 -9.08 -14.70 4.48
CA VAL A 11 -9.62 -14.21 3.20
C VAL A 11 -10.86 -14.99 2.81
N GLY A 12 -11.93 -14.27 2.46
CA GLY A 12 -13.23 -14.82 2.04
C GLY A 12 -14.34 -13.82 2.31
N GLU A 13 -15.51 -14.06 1.72
CA GLU A 13 -16.69 -13.23 2.01
C GLU A 13 -17.20 -13.45 3.45
N ASP A 14 -16.87 -14.60 4.02
CA ASP A 14 -17.14 -15.06 5.38
C ASP A 14 -15.95 -14.85 6.34
N CYS A 15 -14.93 -14.09 5.94
CA CYS A 15 -13.69 -13.94 6.72
C CYS A 15 -13.89 -13.46 8.16
N PHE A 16 -14.98 -12.74 8.45
CA PHE A 16 -15.28 -12.27 9.80
C PHE A 16 -15.72 -13.38 10.75
N ASP A 17 -16.14 -14.54 10.27
CA ASP A 17 -16.50 -15.68 11.13
C ASP A 17 -15.31 -16.15 11.97
N GLU A 18 -14.08 -15.90 11.50
CA GLU A 18 -12.83 -16.19 12.23
C GLU A 18 -12.45 -15.10 13.25
N LEU A 19 -13.15 -13.95 13.28
CA LEU A 19 -12.80 -12.83 14.16
C LEU A 19 -12.83 -13.20 15.65
N PRO A 20 -13.85 -13.92 16.17
CA PRO A 20 -13.86 -14.34 17.58
C PRO A 20 -12.69 -15.25 17.94
N GLY A 21 -12.33 -16.17 17.03
CA GLY A 21 -11.17 -17.07 17.20
C GLY A 21 -9.85 -16.28 17.24
N ALA A 22 -9.66 -15.36 16.31
CA ALA A 22 -8.48 -14.52 16.27
C ALA A 22 -8.36 -13.62 17.52
N LEU A 23 -9.45 -13.07 18.03
CA LEU A 23 -9.45 -12.29 19.29
C LEU A 23 -9.10 -13.17 20.49
N ALA A 24 -9.62 -14.40 20.54
CA ALA A 24 -9.35 -15.35 21.63
C ALA A 24 -7.87 -15.74 21.73
N GLU A 25 -7.13 -15.82 20.60
CA GLU A 25 -5.69 -16.08 20.59
C GLU A 25 -4.89 -15.03 21.38
N TYR A 26 -5.40 -13.79 21.44
CA TYR A 26 -4.82 -12.68 22.19
C TYR A 26 -5.46 -12.47 23.56
N GLY A 27 -6.42 -13.33 23.96
CA GLY A 27 -7.21 -13.17 25.18
C GLY A 27 -8.02 -11.88 25.21
N ALA A 28 -8.39 -11.37 24.04
CA ALA A 28 -9.08 -10.10 23.88
C ALA A 28 -10.60 -10.29 24.04
N THR A 29 -11.19 -9.51 24.92
CA THR A 29 -12.65 -9.47 25.19
C THR A 29 -13.25 -8.10 24.97
N LYS A 30 -12.42 -7.07 24.75
CA LYS A 30 -12.85 -5.68 24.50
C LYS A 30 -12.21 -5.14 23.24
N VAL A 31 -13.03 -4.63 22.34
CA VAL A 31 -12.54 -4.06 21.07
C VAL A 31 -13.06 -2.64 20.86
N ALA A 32 -12.28 -1.82 20.18
CA ALA A 32 -12.73 -0.56 19.59
C ALA A 32 -12.56 -0.63 18.07
N ILE A 33 -13.58 -0.24 17.32
CA ILE A 33 -13.63 -0.32 15.86
C ILE A 33 -13.49 1.09 15.30
N ILE A 34 -12.42 1.35 14.55
CA ILE A 34 -12.12 2.68 14.04
C ILE A 34 -11.96 2.63 12.52
N GLY A 35 -12.63 3.52 11.80
CA GLY A 35 -12.56 3.49 10.34
C GLY A 35 -13.05 4.75 9.66
N GLY A 36 -13.05 4.74 8.33
CA GLY A 36 -13.73 5.75 7.53
C GLY A 36 -15.25 5.52 7.52
N LYS A 37 -16.03 6.56 7.32
CA LYS A 37 -17.51 6.45 7.35
C LYS A 37 -18.06 5.37 6.40
N ARG A 38 -17.57 5.34 5.14
CA ARG A 38 -18.00 4.33 4.14
C ARG A 38 -17.44 2.94 4.47
N ALA A 39 -16.21 2.88 4.94
CA ALA A 39 -15.54 1.64 5.33
C ALA A 39 -16.28 0.95 6.49
N LEU A 40 -16.65 1.72 7.52
CA LEU A 40 -17.44 1.21 8.64
C LEU A 40 -18.83 0.72 8.16
N ALA A 41 -19.48 1.47 7.29
CA ALA A 41 -20.80 1.04 6.75
C ALA A 41 -20.71 -0.28 5.97
N ALA A 42 -19.58 -0.56 5.32
CA ALA A 42 -19.37 -1.81 4.58
C ALA A 42 -18.97 -2.99 5.50
N ALA A 43 -18.13 -2.75 6.50
CA ALA A 43 -17.54 -3.82 7.32
C ALA A 43 -18.33 -4.15 8.59
N LEU A 44 -18.97 -3.15 9.23
CA LEU A 44 -19.63 -3.34 10.53
C LEU A 44 -20.69 -4.44 10.52
N PRO A 45 -21.59 -4.56 9.53
CA PRO A 45 -22.63 -5.59 9.57
C PRO A 45 -22.03 -7.00 9.71
N GLY A 46 -20.94 -7.30 9.01
CA GLY A 46 -20.26 -8.61 9.13
C GLY A 46 -19.52 -8.77 10.45
N ILE A 47 -18.84 -7.71 10.91
CA ILE A 47 -18.12 -7.73 12.20
C ILE A 47 -19.10 -7.92 13.37
N GLU A 48 -20.18 -7.16 13.40
CA GLU A 48 -21.21 -7.24 14.45
C GLU A 48 -21.88 -8.62 14.47
N ALA A 49 -22.24 -9.16 13.30
CA ALA A 49 -22.80 -10.51 13.18
C ALA A 49 -21.84 -11.59 13.71
N ALA A 50 -20.53 -11.48 13.42
CA ALA A 50 -19.54 -12.43 13.91
C ALA A 50 -19.31 -12.35 15.43
N LEU A 51 -19.53 -11.19 16.04
CA LEU A 51 -19.40 -10.99 17.49
C LEU A 51 -20.69 -11.27 18.26
N GLU A 52 -21.83 -11.42 17.58
CA GLU A 52 -23.10 -11.71 18.24
C GLU A 52 -23.07 -13.03 19.01
N GLY A 53 -23.47 -13.00 20.28
CA GLY A 53 -23.46 -14.17 21.15
C GLY A 53 -22.08 -14.58 21.68
N THR A 54 -21.02 -13.82 21.42
CA THR A 54 -19.69 -13.98 22.01
C THR A 54 -19.54 -13.14 23.29
N ASP A 55 -18.47 -13.38 24.06
CA ASP A 55 -18.12 -12.57 25.23
C ASP A 55 -17.35 -11.30 24.88
N VAL A 56 -17.23 -10.95 23.59
CA VAL A 56 -16.49 -9.77 23.12
C VAL A 56 -17.38 -8.53 23.18
N GLU A 57 -16.93 -7.53 23.92
CA GLU A 57 -17.58 -6.22 24.04
C GLU A 57 -17.01 -5.22 23.01
N VAL A 58 -17.86 -4.63 22.19
CA VAL A 58 -17.50 -3.50 21.34
C VAL A 58 -17.69 -2.21 22.12
N LEU A 59 -16.59 -1.63 22.64
CA LEU A 59 -16.63 -0.43 23.48
C LEU A 59 -16.98 0.83 22.69
N GLU A 60 -16.55 0.91 21.45
CA GLU A 60 -16.80 2.07 20.59
C GLU A 60 -16.68 1.70 19.10
N THR A 61 -17.52 2.31 18.29
CA THR A 61 -17.35 2.43 16.84
C THR A 61 -17.14 3.88 16.49
N ARG A 62 -15.98 4.24 15.88
CA ARG A 62 -15.57 5.63 15.67
C ARG A 62 -15.11 5.91 14.24
N VAL A 63 -15.55 7.04 13.70
CA VAL A 63 -14.96 7.62 12.48
C VAL A 63 -13.66 8.36 12.83
N TYR A 64 -12.53 7.94 12.24
CA TYR A 64 -11.20 8.49 12.54
C TYR A 64 -11.00 9.92 12.06
N GLY A 65 -11.68 10.33 11.02
CA GLY A 65 -11.51 11.58 10.30
C GLY A 65 -11.43 11.33 8.78
N THR A 66 -10.60 12.10 8.10
CA THR A 66 -10.46 12.02 6.63
C THR A 66 -9.02 11.78 6.16
N ASN A 67 -8.03 12.03 7.01
CA ASN A 67 -6.62 11.86 6.68
C ASN A 67 -5.83 11.39 7.92
N SER A 68 -4.67 10.77 7.71
CA SER A 68 -3.77 10.33 8.80
C SER A 68 -2.94 11.50 9.30
N THR A 69 -3.57 12.41 10.05
CA THR A 69 -2.93 13.59 10.64
C THR A 69 -2.72 13.40 12.14
N ARG A 70 -1.79 14.15 12.73
CA ARG A 70 -1.55 14.14 14.18
C ARG A 70 -2.84 14.43 14.96
N ALA A 71 -3.67 15.34 14.47
CA ALA A 71 -4.94 15.66 15.10
C ALA A 71 -5.91 14.47 15.11
N ASN A 72 -6.00 13.71 14.02
CA ASN A 72 -6.86 12.54 13.95
C ASN A 72 -6.29 11.34 14.74
N ILE A 73 -4.97 11.14 14.74
CA ILE A 73 -4.29 10.17 15.59
C ILE A 73 -4.58 10.46 17.07
N ALA A 74 -4.44 11.71 17.50
CA ALA A 74 -4.73 12.13 18.87
C ALA A 74 -6.19 11.88 19.30
N LYS A 75 -7.17 11.97 18.40
CA LYS A 75 -8.57 11.61 18.69
C LYS A 75 -8.73 10.13 19.03
N VAL A 76 -7.98 9.24 18.41
CA VAL A 76 -7.97 7.81 18.72
C VAL A 76 -7.24 7.59 20.04
N VAL A 77 -6.07 8.17 20.23
CA VAL A 77 -5.25 8.04 21.45
C VAL A 77 -6.02 8.51 22.69
N ASN A 78 -6.74 9.63 22.58
CA ASN A 78 -7.48 10.23 23.70
C ASN A 78 -8.89 9.62 23.92
N SER A 79 -9.30 8.61 23.11
CA SER A 79 -10.56 7.92 23.36
C SER A 79 -10.46 6.99 24.57
N PRO A 80 -11.31 7.14 25.61
CA PRO A 80 -11.34 6.21 26.73
C PRO A 80 -11.59 4.76 26.28
N ALA A 81 -12.46 4.57 25.30
CA ALA A 81 -12.74 3.24 24.76
C ALA A 81 -11.51 2.62 24.06
N CYS A 82 -10.76 3.41 23.26
CA CYS A 82 -9.53 2.93 22.65
C CYS A 82 -8.42 2.65 23.68
N GLN A 83 -8.39 3.40 24.78
CA GLN A 83 -7.46 3.15 25.89
C GLN A 83 -7.82 1.88 26.65
N GLU A 84 -9.10 1.59 26.83
CA GLU A 84 -9.60 0.40 27.53
C GLU A 84 -9.54 -0.86 26.66
N ALA A 85 -9.80 -0.77 25.36
CA ALA A 85 -9.84 -1.90 24.43
C ALA A 85 -8.57 -2.76 24.50
N ASP A 86 -8.70 -4.06 24.34
CA ASP A 86 -7.58 -5.01 24.20
C ASP A 86 -7.03 -4.96 22.76
N VAL A 87 -7.92 -4.85 21.78
CA VAL A 87 -7.60 -4.79 20.33
C VAL A 87 -8.28 -3.61 19.68
N LEU A 88 -7.55 -2.90 18.82
CA LEU A 88 -8.11 -1.90 17.91
C LEU A 88 -8.36 -2.54 16.54
N ILE A 89 -9.60 -2.50 16.05
CA ILE A 89 -9.95 -2.98 14.71
C ILE A 89 -9.99 -1.77 13.77
N ALA A 90 -9.04 -1.72 12.83
CA ALA A 90 -8.91 -0.64 11.87
C ALA A 90 -9.62 -1.00 10.56
N CYS A 91 -10.66 -0.25 10.18
CA CYS A 91 -11.44 -0.49 8.96
C CYS A 91 -11.23 0.62 7.93
N GLY A 92 -10.75 0.27 6.72
CA GLY A 92 -10.64 1.27 5.67
C GLY A 92 -9.51 1.07 4.68
N GLY A 93 -9.20 2.14 3.96
CA GLY A 93 -7.98 2.24 3.15
C GLY A 93 -6.80 2.78 3.96
N GLY A 94 -5.65 2.96 3.29
CA GLY A 94 -4.37 3.31 3.92
C GLY A 94 -4.44 4.41 4.97
N LYS A 95 -5.11 5.54 4.68
CA LYS A 95 -5.21 6.67 5.64
C LYS A 95 -5.90 6.31 6.96
N ALA A 96 -6.95 5.49 6.92
CA ALA A 96 -7.63 5.01 8.13
C ALA A 96 -6.74 4.03 8.90
N LEU A 97 -6.17 3.06 8.19
CA LEU A 97 -5.30 2.04 8.76
C LEU A 97 -4.06 2.66 9.40
N ASP A 98 -3.42 3.60 8.72
CA ASP A 98 -2.22 4.30 9.21
C ASP A 98 -2.51 5.16 10.45
N THR A 99 -3.68 5.80 10.50
CA THR A 99 -4.12 6.55 11.71
C THR A 99 -4.22 5.62 12.92
N VAL A 100 -4.88 4.46 12.78
CA VAL A 100 -5.07 3.53 13.89
C VAL A 100 -3.77 2.83 14.26
N LYS A 101 -2.98 2.39 13.29
CA LYS A 101 -1.65 1.79 13.52
C LYS A 101 -0.73 2.75 14.28
N THR A 102 -0.73 4.05 13.90
CA THR A 102 0.08 5.06 14.59
C THR A 102 -0.41 5.31 16.01
N ALA A 103 -1.73 5.43 16.22
CA ALA A 103 -2.31 5.57 17.56
C ALA A 103 -1.98 4.35 18.46
N ALA A 104 -1.97 3.16 17.88
CA ALA A 104 -1.66 1.93 18.63
C ALA A 104 -0.24 1.90 19.18
N ILE A 105 0.74 2.64 18.61
CA ILE A 105 2.08 2.79 19.17
C ILE A 105 1.99 3.43 20.56
N GLU A 106 1.28 4.55 20.68
CA GLU A 106 1.16 5.29 21.93
C GLU A 106 0.32 4.52 22.95
N LEU A 107 -0.76 3.88 22.50
CA LEU A 107 -1.65 3.09 23.35
C LEU A 107 -1.08 1.72 23.71
N LYS A 108 -0.05 1.24 23.01
CA LYS A 108 0.53 -0.12 23.14
C LYS A 108 -0.53 -1.21 22.91
N LYS A 109 -1.39 -1.02 21.92
CA LYS A 109 -2.48 -1.93 21.59
C LYS A 109 -2.16 -2.81 20.40
N ILE A 110 -2.77 -3.98 20.37
CA ILE A 110 -2.81 -4.86 19.21
C ILE A 110 -3.74 -4.26 18.16
N VAL A 111 -3.40 -4.39 16.88
CA VAL A 111 -4.23 -3.93 15.77
C VAL A 111 -4.61 -5.10 14.89
N PHE A 112 -5.90 -5.21 14.62
CA PHE A 112 -6.43 -5.99 13.50
C PHE A 112 -6.83 -5.02 12.38
N THR A 113 -6.67 -5.43 11.13
CA THR A 113 -7.01 -4.58 9.98
C THR A 113 -8.08 -5.23 9.11
N VAL A 114 -8.98 -4.40 8.62
CA VAL A 114 -10.03 -4.73 7.67
C VAL A 114 -9.90 -3.78 6.49
N PRO A 115 -9.09 -4.13 5.47
CA PRO A 115 -9.01 -3.33 4.25
C PRO A 115 -10.35 -3.37 3.51
N THR A 116 -10.96 -2.21 3.32
CA THR A 116 -12.22 -2.07 2.56
C THR A 116 -11.99 -1.57 1.13
N ILE A 117 -10.76 -1.28 0.79
CA ILE A 117 -10.23 -1.01 -0.55
C ILE A 117 -8.84 -1.64 -0.60
N CYS A 118 -8.36 -2.00 -1.77
CA CYS A 118 -7.00 -2.54 -1.94
C CYS A 118 -6.13 -1.61 -2.81
N SER A 119 -5.97 -0.36 -2.40
CA SER A 119 -5.16 0.64 -3.12
C SER A 119 -3.67 0.58 -2.79
N ASN A 120 -3.27 -0.16 -1.77
CA ASN A 120 -1.89 -0.42 -1.35
C ASN A 120 -1.83 -1.48 -0.24
N CYS A 121 -0.62 -1.79 0.23
CA CYS A 121 -0.35 -2.82 1.23
C CYS A 121 -0.43 -2.37 2.70
N SER A 122 -0.96 -1.17 3.01
CA SER A 122 -0.97 -0.61 4.37
C SER A 122 -1.61 -1.54 5.42
N ALA A 123 -2.56 -2.39 5.01
CA ALA A 123 -3.21 -3.34 5.92
C ALA A 123 -2.25 -4.38 6.53
N ALA A 124 -1.11 -4.64 5.91
CA ALA A 124 -0.15 -5.65 6.38
C ALA A 124 1.19 -5.06 6.85
N THR A 125 1.44 -3.77 6.63
CA THR A 125 2.77 -3.18 6.82
C THR A 125 3.00 -2.62 8.22
N ALA A 126 4.27 -2.72 8.67
CA ALA A 126 4.80 -2.09 9.87
C ALA A 126 5.26 -0.64 9.64
N ILE A 127 4.69 0.03 8.65
CA ILE A 127 4.91 1.44 8.36
C ILE A 127 3.55 2.13 8.23
N ALA A 128 3.49 3.39 8.59
CA ALA A 128 2.32 4.24 8.43
C ALA A 128 2.72 5.65 8.00
N VAL A 129 1.96 6.22 7.08
CA VAL A 129 2.19 7.57 6.56
C VAL A 129 1.44 8.58 7.41
N VAL A 130 2.12 9.66 7.80
CA VAL A 130 1.52 10.78 8.55
C VAL A 130 1.57 12.02 7.69
N TYR A 131 0.47 12.75 7.66
CA TYR A 131 0.28 13.96 6.86
C TYR A 131 0.09 15.17 7.75
N ASN A 132 0.50 16.33 7.25
CA ASN A 132 0.12 17.62 7.79
C ASN A 132 -1.37 17.90 7.49
N ASP A 133 -1.95 18.88 8.19
CA ASP A 133 -3.37 19.25 8.00
C ASP A 133 -3.66 19.84 6.61
N ASP A 134 -2.65 20.35 5.92
CA ASP A 134 -2.74 20.82 4.52
C ASP A 134 -2.67 19.67 3.49
N GLY A 135 -2.47 18.44 3.96
CA GLY A 135 -2.37 17.23 3.12
C GLY A 135 -0.96 16.92 2.62
N SER A 136 0.04 17.75 2.91
CA SER A 136 1.44 17.44 2.60
C SER A 136 1.98 16.31 3.49
N LEU A 137 3.01 15.62 3.03
CA LEU A 137 3.66 14.55 3.80
C LEU A 137 4.36 15.17 5.03
N GLU A 138 4.00 14.74 6.24
CA GLU A 138 4.77 15.02 7.45
C GLU A 138 5.94 14.04 7.58
N GLY A 139 5.69 12.75 7.39
CA GLY A 139 6.70 11.70 7.50
C GLY A 139 6.08 10.33 7.72
N TYR A 140 6.87 9.45 8.30
CA TYR A 140 6.49 8.06 8.55
C TYR A 140 6.53 7.75 10.04
N SER A 141 5.63 6.88 10.49
CA SER A 141 5.71 6.19 11.77
C SER A 141 5.91 4.69 11.54
N TYR A 142 6.48 4.01 12.53
CA TYR A 142 6.85 2.60 12.43
C TYR A 142 6.14 1.80 13.54
N PRO A 143 4.83 1.53 13.36
CA PRO A 143 4.06 0.67 14.27
C PRO A 143 4.54 -0.78 14.17
N ASN A 144 4.12 -1.58 15.13
CA ASN A 144 4.13 -3.02 14.93
C ASN A 144 3.24 -3.36 13.72
N ARG A 145 3.57 -4.43 12.99
CA ARG A 145 2.66 -4.96 11.99
C ARG A 145 1.30 -5.25 12.62
N PRO A 146 0.19 -5.13 11.89
CA PRO A 146 -1.09 -5.64 12.36
C PRO A 146 -0.99 -7.12 12.72
N ALA A 147 -1.68 -7.55 13.76
CA ALA A 147 -1.62 -8.93 14.21
C ALA A 147 -2.43 -9.84 13.28
N HIS A 148 -3.61 -9.38 12.82
CA HIS A 148 -4.46 -10.11 11.89
C HIS A 148 -5.07 -9.17 10.84
N ILE A 149 -5.28 -9.70 9.62
CA ILE A 149 -5.88 -9.00 8.50
C ILE A 149 -7.12 -9.77 8.05
N PHE A 150 -8.30 -9.13 8.02
CA PHE A 150 -9.51 -9.72 7.48
C PHE A 150 -9.80 -9.15 6.10
N ILE A 151 -9.63 -9.96 5.07
CA ILE A 151 -9.74 -9.55 3.66
C ILE A 151 -11.07 -10.10 3.12
N ASN A 152 -12.06 -9.22 2.95
CA ASN A 152 -13.33 -9.56 2.34
C ASN A 152 -13.32 -9.11 0.86
N PRO A 153 -13.25 -10.02 -0.11
CA PRO A 153 -13.21 -9.67 -1.53
C PRO A 153 -14.47 -8.96 -2.03
N LYS A 154 -15.63 -9.24 -1.39
CA LYS A 154 -16.89 -8.59 -1.74
C LYS A 154 -16.87 -7.10 -1.35
N ILE A 155 -16.41 -6.78 -0.13
CA ILE A 155 -16.29 -5.38 0.30
C ILE A 155 -15.33 -4.62 -0.63
N ILE A 156 -14.24 -5.26 -1.08
CA ILE A 156 -13.29 -4.68 -2.02
C ILE A 156 -13.92 -4.50 -3.40
N ALA A 157 -14.72 -5.47 -3.87
CA ALA A 157 -15.38 -5.39 -5.17
C ALA A 157 -16.44 -4.27 -5.22
N GLU A 158 -17.19 -4.08 -4.12
CA GLU A 158 -18.23 -3.05 -3.98
C GLU A 158 -17.65 -1.64 -3.69
N ALA A 159 -16.32 -1.51 -3.54
CA ALA A 159 -15.65 -0.23 -3.36
C ALA A 159 -15.43 0.48 -4.72
N PRO A 160 -15.21 1.81 -4.73
CA PRO A 160 -14.91 2.50 -5.99
C PRO A 160 -13.72 1.89 -6.74
N ALA A 161 -13.96 1.50 -7.99
CA ALA A 161 -13.01 0.71 -8.80
C ALA A 161 -11.66 1.40 -9.03
N GLU A 162 -11.61 2.74 -8.92
CA GLU A 162 -10.35 3.50 -9.03
C GLU A 162 -9.32 3.12 -7.96
N TYR A 163 -9.74 2.68 -6.78
CA TYR A 163 -8.81 2.24 -5.73
C TYR A 163 -8.21 0.87 -6.02
N PHE A 164 -8.98 -0.04 -6.59
CA PHE A 164 -8.48 -1.33 -7.08
C PHE A 164 -7.49 -1.11 -8.23
N TRP A 165 -7.87 -0.30 -9.21
CA TRP A 165 -7.06 0.07 -10.35
C TRP A 165 -5.71 0.69 -9.93
N ALA A 166 -5.74 1.67 -9.02
CA ALA A 166 -4.53 2.28 -8.50
C ALA A 166 -3.70 1.28 -7.66
N GLY A 167 -4.36 0.37 -6.94
CA GLY A 167 -3.67 -0.68 -6.18
C GLY A 167 -2.89 -1.63 -7.06
N VAL A 168 -3.43 -2.03 -8.21
CA VAL A 168 -2.69 -2.78 -9.22
C VAL A 168 -1.48 -1.98 -9.69
N GLY A 169 -1.66 -0.68 -10.00
CA GLY A 169 -0.57 0.20 -10.42
C GLY A 169 0.55 0.35 -9.39
N ASP A 170 0.21 0.40 -8.09
CA ASP A 170 1.18 0.44 -6.99
C ASP A 170 1.94 -0.90 -6.88
N ALA A 171 1.20 -2.01 -6.87
CA ALA A 171 1.77 -3.34 -6.69
C ALA A 171 2.72 -3.75 -7.83
N LEU A 172 2.52 -3.25 -9.06
CA LEU A 172 3.44 -3.45 -10.19
C LEU A 172 4.88 -3.03 -9.87
N SER A 173 5.09 -2.12 -8.93
CA SER A 173 6.42 -1.65 -8.57
C SER A 173 7.19 -2.63 -7.69
N LYS A 174 6.50 -3.47 -6.92
CA LYS A 174 7.12 -4.20 -5.82
C LYS A 174 8.25 -5.12 -6.25
N GLN A 175 7.99 -6.02 -7.18
CA GLN A 175 9.02 -6.93 -7.65
C GLN A 175 10.19 -6.19 -8.32
N PRO A 176 9.99 -5.34 -9.36
CA PRO A 176 11.12 -4.74 -10.06
C PRO A 176 11.93 -3.78 -9.18
N GLU A 177 11.32 -3.06 -8.24
CA GLU A 177 12.07 -2.18 -7.36
C GLU A 177 12.92 -2.95 -6.35
N VAL A 178 12.38 -4.03 -5.76
CA VAL A 178 13.16 -4.88 -4.84
C VAL A 178 14.28 -5.60 -5.58
N GLU A 179 14.03 -6.15 -6.77
CA GLU A 179 15.07 -6.75 -7.61
C GLU A 179 16.20 -5.77 -7.92
N TYR A 180 15.85 -4.55 -8.31
CA TYR A 180 16.85 -3.52 -8.58
C TYR A 180 17.60 -3.10 -7.32
N ALA A 181 16.90 -2.77 -6.24
CA ALA A 181 17.52 -2.31 -4.99
C ALA A 181 18.48 -3.36 -4.38
N THR A 182 18.20 -4.64 -4.59
CA THR A 182 18.99 -5.77 -4.06
C THR A 182 20.07 -6.27 -5.03
N SER A 183 20.18 -5.72 -6.22
CA SER A 183 21.05 -6.24 -7.30
C SER A 183 22.55 -6.18 -7.01
N ALA A 184 22.99 -5.39 -6.02
CA ALA A 184 24.39 -5.39 -5.58
C ALA A 184 24.84 -6.71 -4.89
N GLY A 185 23.91 -7.58 -4.51
CA GLY A 185 24.20 -8.85 -3.85
C GLY A 185 24.53 -8.71 -2.36
N ASN A 186 25.02 -9.81 -1.76
CA ASN A 186 25.40 -9.87 -0.34
C ASN A 186 24.27 -9.54 0.63
N LEU A 187 23.06 -10.04 0.36
CA LEU A 187 21.90 -9.78 1.20
C LEU A 187 21.98 -10.58 2.50
N GLU A 188 21.58 -9.95 3.59
CA GLU A 188 21.24 -10.66 4.81
C GLU A 188 20.04 -11.59 4.60
N HIS A 189 19.91 -12.61 5.47
CA HIS A 189 18.84 -13.62 5.36
C HIS A 189 17.45 -13.00 5.18
N THR A 190 17.09 -12.01 5.99
CA THR A 190 15.75 -11.38 5.94
C THR A 190 15.51 -10.64 4.63
N ALA A 191 16.50 -9.90 4.15
CA ALA A 191 16.42 -9.22 2.86
C ALA A 191 16.34 -10.21 1.68
N GLY A 192 17.12 -11.31 1.75
CA GLY A 192 17.04 -12.40 0.76
C GLY A 192 15.68 -13.09 0.72
N LEU A 193 15.04 -13.28 1.89
CA LEU A 193 13.67 -13.78 1.96
C LEU A 193 12.68 -12.78 1.33
N GLY A 194 12.87 -11.48 1.59
CA GLY A 194 12.06 -10.41 0.97
C GLY A 194 12.16 -10.42 -0.55
N LEU A 195 13.37 -10.57 -1.09
CA LEU A 195 13.60 -10.70 -2.55
C LEU A 195 12.89 -11.96 -3.12
N ALA A 196 13.02 -13.10 -2.43
CA ALA A 196 12.35 -14.33 -2.87
C ALA A 196 10.83 -14.17 -2.91
N LEU A 197 10.23 -13.51 -1.92
CA LEU A 197 8.80 -13.21 -1.93
C LEU A 197 8.43 -12.16 -2.98
N ALA A 198 9.28 -11.19 -3.27
CA ALA A 198 9.01 -10.18 -4.30
C ALA A 198 8.73 -10.80 -5.67
N HIS A 199 9.37 -11.94 -5.98
CA HIS A 199 9.11 -12.70 -7.21
C HIS A 199 7.68 -13.24 -7.33
N THR A 200 6.88 -13.19 -6.29
CA THR A 200 5.46 -13.58 -6.32
C THR A 200 4.51 -12.42 -6.63
N CYS A 201 5.01 -11.17 -6.70
CA CYS A 201 4.15 -9.97 -6.75
C CYS A 201 3.72 -9.55 -8.16
N SER A 202 4.42 -9.93 -9.24
CA SER A 202 4.07 -9.43 -10.58
C SER A 202 3.11 -10.32 -11.35
N GLU A 203 3.29 -11.65 -11.29
CA GLU A 203 2.50 -12.58 -12.12
C GLU A 203 1.00 -12.59 -11.80
N PRO A 204 0.54 -12.49 -10.53
CA PRO A 204 -0.88 -12.36 -10.24
C PRO A 204 -1.51 -11.12 -10.89
N LEU A 205 -0.77 -9.99 -10.92
CA LEU A 205 -1.26 -8.75 -11.53
C LEU A 205 -1.49 -8.92 -13.04
N PHE A 206 -0.53 -9.52 -13.75
CA PHE A 206 -0.68 -9.81 -15.18
C PHE A 206 -1.78 -10.83 -15.46
N THR A 207 -1.94 -11.82 -14.60
CA THR A 207 -2.91 -12.92 -14.80
C THR A 207 -4.34 -12.47 -14.51
N TYR A 208 -4.55 -11.72 -13.44
CA TYR A 208 -5.87 -11.42 -12.90
C TYR A 208 -6.27 -9.95 -12.95
N GLY A 209 -5.31 -9.02 -13.16
CA GLY A 209 -5.55 -7.58 -13.01
C GLY A 209 -6.65 -7.04 -13.91
N VAL A 210 -6.62 -7.38 -15.21
CA VAL A 210 -7.62 -6.91 -16.18
C VAL A 210 -8.99 -7.46 -15.86
N GLN A 211 -9.11 -8.78 -15.63
CA GLN A 211 -10.38 -9.40 -15.27
C GLN A 211 -10.90 -8.87 -13.93
N GLY A 212 -10.03 -8.76 -12.91
CA GLY A 212 -10.38 -8.21 -11.62
C GLY A 212 -10.90 -6.77 -11.70
N LEU A 213 -10.30 -5.92 -12.56
CA LEU A 213 -10.78 -4.56 -12.78
C LEU A 213 -12.17 -4.52 -13.46
N GLU A 214 -12.42 -5.41 -14.39
CA GLU A 214 -13.75 -5.55 -15.01
C GLU A 214 -14.79 -6.02 -14.00
N ASP A 215 -14.44 -6.96 -13.12
CA ASP A 215 -15.30 -7.51 -12.09
C ASP A 215 -15.68 -6.44 -11.05
N VAL A 216 -14.70 -5.69 -10.51
CA VAL A 216 -15.00 -4.61 -9.54
C VAL A 216 -15.81 -3.47 -10.12
N ARG A 217 -15.74 -3.21 -11.43
CA ARG A 217 -16.62 -2.23 -12.10
C ARG A 217 -18.08 -2.66 -12.14
N GLN A 218 -18.35 -3.93 -11.85
CA GLN A 218 -19.66 -4.54 -11.82
C GLN A 218 -20.07 -4.96 -10.40
N ASP A 219 -19.31 -4.52 -9.37
CA ASP A 219 -19.47 -4.91 -7.96
C ASP A 219 -19.42 -6.44 -7.77
N LEU A 220 -18.65 -7.14 -8.61
CA LEU A 220 -18.61 -8.60 -8.65
C LEU A 220 -17.41 -9.13 -7.88
N SER A 221 -17.68 -9.85 -6.79
CA SER A 221 -16.66 -10.62 -6.07
C SER A 221 -16.30 -11.86 -6.88
N SER A 222 -15.03 -11.97 -7.25
CA SER A 222 -14.53 -13.06 -8.08
C SER A 222 -13.20 -13.60 -7.58
N GLU A 223 -12.75 -14.74 -8.14
CA GLU A 223 -11.42 -15.25 -7.87
C GLU A 223 -10.34 -14.27 -8.31
N ALA A 224 -10.54 -13.53 -9.42
CA ALA A 224 -9.59 -12.52 -9.88
C ALA A 224 -9.46 -11.37 -8.87
N VAL A 225 -10.58 -10.86 -8.34
CA VAL A 225 -10.57 -9.84 -7.29
C VAL A 225 -9.85 -10.33 -6.05
N LYS A 226 -10.13 -11.57 -5.61
CA LYS A 226 -9.49 -12.17 -4.44
C LYS A 226 -7.97 -12.31 -4.63
N GLN A 227 -7.51 -12.80 -5.78
CA GLN A 227 -6.08 -12.98 -6.06
C GLN A 227 -5.35 -11.63 -6.10
N ILE A 228 -5.94 -10.60 -6.70
CA ILE A 228 -5.37 -9.25 -6.70
C ILE A 228 -5.36 -8.65 -5.30
N ALA A 229 -6.42 -8.81 -4.51
CA ALA A 229 -6.44 -8.32 -3.13
C ALA A 229 -5.37 -8.99 -2.26
N LEU A 230 -5.16 -10.31 -2.42
CA LEU A 230 -4.07 -11.04 -1.75
C LEU A 230 -2.70 -10.53 -2.19
N ASP A 231 -2.50 -10.30 -3.47
CA ASP A 231 -1.22 -9.80 -3.98
C ASP A 231 -0.91 -8.39 -3.45
N ILE A 232 -1.87 -7.46 -3.57
CA ILE A 232 -1.68 -6.08 -3.10
C ILE A 232 -1.49 -6.02 -1.58
N VAL A 233 -2.28 -6.75 -0.80
CA VAL A 233 -2.27 -6.65 0.66
C VAL A 233 -1.20 -7.53 1.27
N VAL A 234 -1.17 -8.82 0.91
CA VAL A 234 -0.34 -9.81 1.58
C VAL A 234 1.05 -9.88 0.95
N ASN A 235 1.15 -10.17 -0.37
CA ASN A 235 2.47 -10.34 -1.00
C ASN A 235 3.31 -9.07 -0.88
N THR A 236 2.78 -7.93 -1.38
CA THR A 236 3.52 -6.67 -1.31
C THR A 236 3.74 -6.18 0.12
N GLY A 237 2.80 -6.43 1.04
CA GLY A 237 2.93 -6.07 2.44
C GLY A 237 4.01 -6.87 3.17
N TYR A 238 4.08 -8.17 2.93
CA TYR A 238 5.12 -9.02 3.53
C TYR A 238 6.50 -8.68 2.96
N VAL A 239 6.60 -8.47 1.65
CA VAL A 239 7.84 -7.99 1.04
C VAL A 239 8.28 -6.66 1.68
N SER A 240 7.36 -5.72 1.84
CA SER A 240 7.64 -4.43 2.48
C SER A 240 8.21 -4.60 3.90
N ASN A 241 7.61 -5.47 4.72
CA ASN A 241 8.10 -5.74 6.08
C ASN A 241 9.50 -6.38 6.10
N LEU A 242 9.86 -7.16 5.09
CA LEU A 242 11.17 -7.83 5.01
C LEU A 242 12.27 -6.96 4.39
N THR A 243 11.89 -6.02 3.53
CA THR A 243 12.84 -5.19 2.76
C THR A 243 13.02 -3.78 3.30
N ASN A 244 12.21 -3.39 4.29
CA ASN A 244 12.32 -2.11 5.00
C ASN A 244 12.65 -2.36 6.47
N GLN A 245 13.93 -2.25 6.82
CA GLN A 245 14.45 -2.49 8.17
C GLN A 245 15.36 -1.33 8.59
N ASN A 246 15.67 -1.22 9.88
CA ASN A 246 16.46 -0.11 10.42
C ASN A 246 17.86 0.03 9.82
N ASP A 247 18.42 -1.05 9.30
CA ASP A 247 19.80 -1.14 8.81
C ASP A 247 19.89 -1.31 7.29
N TYR A 248 18.76 -1.48 6.61
CA TYR A 248 18.71 -1.50 5.14
C TYR A 248 17.32 -1.08 4.61
N TYR A 249 17.30 -0.59 3.39
CA TYR A 249 16.11 -0.18 2.68
C TYR A 249 16.16 -0.68 1.24
N TYR A 250 15.37 -1.71 0.93
CA TYR A 250 15.24 -2.29 -0.40
C TYR A 250 13.77 -2.31 -0.87
N ASN A 251 12.89 -1.62 -0.13
CA ASN A 251 11.44 -1.69 -0.33
C ASN A 251 10.94 -0.97 -1.57
N SER A 252 11.60 0.11 -1.95
CA SER A 252 11.30 0.93 -3.12
C SER A 252 12.57 1.60 -3.67
N SER A 253 12.51 2.05 -4.92
CA SER A 253 13.66 2.63 -5.62
C SER A 253 13.24 3.70 -6.64
N VAL A 254 13.54 3.53 -7.93
CA VAL A 254 13.33 4.53 -9.00
C VAL A 254 11.86 4.89 -9.19
N ALA A 255 10.95 3.90 -9.14
CA ALA A 255 9.52 4.15 -9.37
C ALA A 255 8.92 5.05 -8.29
N HIS A 256 9.24 4.78 -7.04
CA HIS A 256 8.78 5.62 -5.93
C HIS A 256 9.58 6.92 -5.80
N ALA A 257 10.86 6.97 -6.19
CA ALA A 257 11.60 8.24 -6.29
C ALA A 257 10.91 9.18 -7.29
N PHE A 258 10.49 8.65 -8.46
CA PHE A 258 9.72 9.39 -9.44
C PHE A 258 8.38 9.87 -8.84
N TYR A 259 7.58 8.96 -8.27
CA TYR A 259 6.31 9.33 -7.65
C TYR A 259 6.47 10.41 -6.58
N ASN A 260 7.37 10.21 -5.62
CA ASN A 260 7.57 11.14 -4.51
C ASN A 260 8.02 12.52 -5.00
N ALA A 261 8.86 12.59 -6.03
CA ALA A 261 9.24 13.85 -6.67
C ALA A 261 8.02 14.58 -7.27
N THR A 262 7.09 13.83 -7.90
CA THR A 262 5.90 14.43 -8.50
C THR A 262 4.97 15.10 -7.47
N CYS A 263 5.01 14.67 -6.20
CA CYS A 263 4.18 15.26 -5.13
C CYS A 263 4.55 16.72 -4.83
N SER A 264 5.77 17.15 -5.18
CA SER A 264 6.24 18.52 -4.98
C SER A 264 6.05 19.41 -6.21
N ILE A 265 5.54 18.87 -7.32
CA ILE A 265 5.29 19.64 -8.55
C ILE A 265 3.83 20.08 -8.59
N PRO A 266 3.53 21.38 -8.64
CA PRO A 266 2.19 21.88 -8.87
C PRO A 266 1.66 21.37 -10.22
N ARG A 267 0.49 20.74 -10.23
CA ARG A 267 -0.16 20.23 -11.44
C ARG A 267 -1.66 20.25 -11.27
N GLU A 268 -2.37 20.36 -12.39
CA GLU A 268 -3.82 20.27 -12.40
C GLU A 268 -4.27 18.81 -12.24
N GLY A 269 -5.42 18.61 -11.59
CA GLY A 269 -5.98 17.28 -11.36
C GLY A 269 -5.60 16.66 -10.04
N THR A 270 -6.17 15.50 -9.79
CA THR A 270 -5.87 14.64 -8.64
C THR A 270 -5.49 13.27 -9.15
N TYR A 271 -4.32 12.80 -8.78
CA TYR A 271 -3.77 11.53 -9.23
C TYR A 271 -3.60 10.61 -8.04
N LEU A 272 -4.02 9.36 -8.21
CA LEU A 272 -3.83 8.36 -7.16
C LEU A 272 -2.37 7.91 -7.10
N HIS A 273 -1.94 7.50 -5.90
CA HIS A 273 -0.57 7.04 -5.65
C HIS A 273 -0.11 6.00 -6.67
N GLY A 274 -0.82 4.88 -6.74
CA GLY A 274 -0.43 3.77 -7.62
C GLY A 274 -0.59 4.08 -9.11
N GLU A 275 -1.49 5.01 -9.48
CA GLU A 275 -1.57 5.53 -10.84
C GLU A 275 -0.22 6.12 -11.28
N VAL A 276 0.37 6.98 -10.48
CA VAL A 276 1.65 7.63 -10.82
C VAL A 276 2.82 6.66 -10.63
N VAL A 277 2.78 5.79 -9.62
CA VAL A 277 3.81 4.75 -9.39
C VAL A 277 3.92 3.83 -10.60
N SER A 278 2.80 3.46 -11.24
CA SER A 278 2.84 2.58 -12.43
C SER A 278 3.63 3.18 -13.61
N LEU A 279 3.57 4.51 -13.80
CA LEU A 279 4.44 5.20 -14.75
C LEU A 279 5.90 5.19 -14.27
N GLY A 280 6.12 5.36 -12.97
CA GLY A 280 7.45 5.24 -12.35
C GLY A 280 8.11 3.89 -12.58
N VAL A 281 7.33 2.80 -12.68
CA VAL A 281 7.85 1.47 -13.04
C VAL A 281 8.41 1.47 -14.47
N LEU A 282 7.77 2.16 -15.40
CA LEU A 282 8.31 2.31 -16.76
C LEU A 282 9.61 3.12 -16.77
N VAL A 283 9.70 4.14 -15.89
CA VAL A 283 10.94 4.89 -15.67
C VAL A 283 12.04 3.99 -15.10
N LEU A 284 11.73 3.09 -14.16
CA LEU A 284 12.69 2.13 -13.61
C LEU A 284 13.25 1.22 -14.71
N PHE A 285 12.43 0.63 -15.55
CA PHE A 285 12.91 -0.23 -16.64
C PHE A 285 13.73 0.54 -17.69
N ALA A 286 13.36 1.78 -17.98
CA ALA A 286 14.19 2.66 -18.82
C ALA A 286 15.52 3.01 -18.13
N TYR A 287 15.54 3.21 -16.81
CA TYR A 287 16.71 3.49 -16.02
C TYR A 287 17.70 2.33 -15.97
N THR A 288 17.20 1.11 -15.88
CA THR A 288 18.02 -0.12 -15.86
C THR A 288 18.38 -0.61 -17.27
N GLY A 289 17.76 -0.06 -18.32
CA GLY A 289 17.93 -0.50 -19.70
C GLY A 289 17.19 -1.80 -20.03
N ASP A 290 16.27 -2.24 -19.18
CA ASP A 290 15.45 -3.42 -19.40
C ASP A 290 14.30 -3.13 -20.37
N THR A 291 14.61 -3.20 -21.65
CA THR A 291 13.66 -2.87 -22.71
C THR A 291 12.56 -3.94 -22.89
N GLU A 292 12.77 -5.16 -22.47
CA GLU A 292 11.79 -6.24 -22.53
C GLU A 292 10.67 -5.98 -21.51
N ASN A 293 11.04 -5.78 -20.25
CA ASN A 293 10.06 -5.46 -19.21
C ASN A 293 9.43 -4.07 -19.40
N LEU A 294 10.17 -3.08 -19.90
CA LEU A 294 9.56 -1.79 -20.28
C LEU A 294 8.37 -2.01 -21.25
N LYS A 295 8.55 -2.82 -22.28
CA LYS A 295 7.49 -3.12 -23.26
C LYS A 295 6.33 -3.91 -22.63
N ARG A 296 6.66 -4.93 -21.83
CA ARG A 296 5.67 -5.79 -21.16
C ARG A 296 4.76 -4.97 -20.24
N TYR A 297 5.37 -4.19 -19.35
CA TYR A 297 4.63 -3.40 -18.38
C TYR A 297 3.87 -2.22 -19.01
N ALA A 298 4.45 -1.56 -20.02
CA ALA A 298 3.76 -0.50 -20.73
C ALA A 298 2.52 -1.02 -21.51
N ALA A 299 2.61 -2.20 -22.12
CA ALA A 299 1.46 -2.85 -22.75
C ALA A 299 0.36 -3.17 -21.71
N PHE A 300 0.73 -3.66 -20.54
CA PHE A 300 -0.20 -3.93 -19.45
C PHE A 300 -0.83 -2.63 -18.92
N ASN A 301 -0.02 -1.60 -18.66
CA ASN A 301 -0.53 -0.28 -18.25
C ASN A 301 -1.57 0.23 -19.25
N LYS A 302 -1.28 0.15 -20.54
CA LYS A 302 -2.24 0.56 -21.59
C LYS A 302 -3.54 -0.26 -21.51
N GLN A 303 -3.44 -1.58 -21.35
CA GLN A 303 -4.61 -2.46 -21.24
C GLN A 303 -5.46 -2.16 -20.00
N MET A 304 -4.81 -1.86 -18.87
CA MET A 304 -5.46 -1.45 -17.62
C MET A 304 -5.98 0.00 -17.65
N GLY A 305 -5.59 0.81 -18.61
CA GLY A 305 -5.83 2.25 -18.62
C GLY A 305 -4.97 3.01 -17.60
N LEU A 306 -3.87 2.41 -17.14
CA LEU A 306 -2.84 3.07 -16.33
C LEU A 306 -1.97 3.97 -17.22
N PRO A 307 -1.36 5.03 -16.68
CA PRO A 307 -0.58 5.97 -17.46
C PRO A 307 0.68 5.33 -18.07
N VAL A 308 0.99 5.75 -19.30
CA VAL A 308 2.21 5.39 -20.03
C VAL A 308 3.01 6.62 -20.46
N THR A 309 2.48 7.82 -20.26
CA THR A 309 3.15 9.09 -20.57
C THR A 309 3.04 10.09 -19.42
N LEU A 310 3.93 11.10 -19.43
CA LEU A 310 3.93 12.20 -18.45
C LEU A 310 2.63 13.01 -18.50
N GLU A 311 2.11 13.25 -19.70
CA GLU A 311 0.91 14.06 -19.90
C GLU A 311 -0.32 13.43 -19.22
N GLN A 312 -0.40 12.10 -19.16
CA GLN A 312 -1.50 11.38 -18.51
C GLN A 312 -1.50 11.56 -16.97
N VAL A 313 -0.39 11.99 -16.39
CA VAL A 313 -0.29 12.33 -14.96
C VAL A 313 -0.09 13.83 -14.72
N GLY A 314 -0.45 14.66 -15.70
CA GLY A 314 -0.41 16.12 -15.59
C GLY A 314 1.00 16.73 -15.59
N LEU A 315 1.99 16.01 -16.13
CA LEU A 315 3.37 16.42 -16.26
C LEU A 315 3.79 16.56 -17.72
N SER A 316 4.94 17.18 -17.93
CA SER A 316 5.57 17.34 -19.24
C SER A 316 7.08 17.16 -19.15
N GLU A 317 7.76 17.11 -20.29
CA GLU A 317 9.23 17.04 -20.27
C GLU A 317 9.91 18.29 -19.70
N SER A 318 9.20 19.43 -19.64
CA SER A 318 9.72 20.64 -18.98
C SER A 318 9.82 20.52 -17.46
N ASP A 319 9.10 19.54 -16.84
CA ASP A 319 9.12 19.29 -15.41
C ASP A 319 10.28 18.38 -14.98
N ILE A 320 10.99 17.75 -15.94
CA ILE A 320 12.06 16.79 -15.64
C ILE A 320 13.17 17.38 -14.75
N PRO A 321 13.65 18.62 -14.94
CA PRO A 321 14.65 19.19 -14.04
C PRO A 321 14.14 19.27 -12.58
N ALA A 322 12.89 19.67 -12.37
CA ALA A 322 12.28 19.73 -11.05
C ALA A 322 12.07 18.33 -10.46
N LEU A 323 11.70 17.34 -11.27
CA LEU A 323 11.61 15.94 -10.84
C LEU A 323 12.96 15.43 -10.32
N CYS A 324 14.08 15.73 -10.99
CA CYS A 324 15.40 15.37 -10.51
C CYS A 324 15.73 16.06 -9.18
N GLU A 325 15.49 17.36 -9.06
CA GLU A 325 15.74 18.12 -7.85
C GLU A 325 14.95 17.58 -6.64
N TYR A 326 13.63 17.34 -6.80
CA TYR A 326 12.80 16.84 -5.70
C TYR A 326 13.09 15.38 -5.36
N ALA A 327 13.52 14.56 -6.32
CA ALA A 327 13.91 13.19 -6.07
C ALA A 327 15.06 13.05 -5.08
N HIS A 328 16.00 14.02 -5.01
CA HIS A 328 17.11 14.03 -4.06
C HIS A 328 16.64 14.01 -2.59
N ALA A 329 15.47 14.51 -2.29
CA ALA A 329 14.92 14.51 -0.93
C ALA A 329 14.37 13.14 -0.49
N THR A 330 14.12 12.25 -1.44
CA THR A 330 13.44 10.96 -1.19
C THR A 330 14.38 9.94 -0.51
N ASN A 331 13.78 8.98 0.20
CA ASN A 331 14.54 7.87 0.78
C ASN A 331 15.13 6.97 -0.31
N GLU A 332 14.37 6.79 -1.38
CA GLU A 332 14.74 5.97 -2.54
C GLU A 332 16.03 6.50 -3.19
N TRP A 333 16.15 7.82 -3.35
CA TRP A 333 17.38 8.45 -3.85
C TRP A 333 18.59 8.20 -2.94
N LYS A 334 18.35 8.23 -1.62
CA LYS A 334 19.44 8.14 -0.62
C LYS A 334 19.85 6.70 -0.30
N GLN A 335 18.94 5.74 -0.37
CA GLN A 335 19.13 4.41 0.21
C GLN A 335 18.64 3.25 -0.66
N GLY A 336 17.66 3.45 -1.54
CA GLY A 336 16.97 2.38 -2.28
C GLY A 336 17.69 1.90 -3.54
N ASN A 337 19.02 2.01 -3.62
CA ASN A 337 19.73 1.77 -4.86
C ASN A 337 21.05 1.04 -4.67
N PRO A 338 21.40 0.13 -5.60
CA PRO A 338 22.70 -0.55 -5.61
C PRO A 338 23.86 0.38 -6.00
N GLU A 339 23.57 1.48 -6.68
CA GLU A 339 24.52 2.51 -7.10
C GLU A 339 23.90 3.91 -6.88
N PRO A 340 24.72 4.98 -6.70
CA PRO A 340 24.19 6.33 -6.56
C PRO A 340 23.37 6.76 -7.78
N PHE A 341 22.22 7.38 -7.55
CA PHE A 341 21.45 8.03 -8.63
C PHE A 341 22.22 9.23 -9.18
N THR A 342 22.06 9.49 -10.49
CA THR A 342 22.49 10.74 -11.11
C THR A 342 21.32 11.38 -11.85
N ASP A 343 21.31 12.71 -11.87
CA ASP A 343 20.27 13.49 -12.56
C ASP A 343 20.23 13.17 -14.05
N GLU A 344 21.40 13.00 -14.68
CA GLU A 344 21.49 12.69 -16.11
C GLU A 344 20.82 11.35 -16.43
N LYS A 345 21.10 10.30 -15.64
CA LYS A 345 20.57 8.96 -15.86
C LYS A 345 19.07 8.94 -15.58
N PHE A 346 18.61 9.60 -14.49
CA PHE A 346 17.22 9.68 -14.13
C PHE A 346 16.40 10.47 -15.16
N ALA A 347 16.89 11.65 -15.57
CA ALA A 347 16.25 12.45 -16.62
C ALA A 347 16.17 11.72 -17.96
N ALA A 348 17.24 11.00 -18.35
CA ALA A 348 17.25 10.20 -19.56
C ALA A 348 16.22 9.06 -19.49
N ALA A 349 16.09 8.41 -18.35
CA ALA A 349 15.11 7.34 -18.13
C ALA A 349 13.66 7.85 -18.23
N ILE A 350 13.35 9.00 -17.61
CA ILE A 350 12.02 9.63 -17.70
C ILE A 350 11.69 9.95 -19.17
N LYS A 351 12.61 10.56 -19.92
CA LYS A 351 12.42 10.85 -21.33
C LYS A 351 12.21 9.59 -22.17
N ALA A 352 13.00 8.54 -21.92
CA ALA A 352 12.91 7.28 -22.67
C ALA A 352 11.58 6.58 -22.42
N ALA A 353 11.13 6.50 -21.14
CA ALA A 353 9.83 5.92 -20.79
C ALA A 353 8.68 6.70 -21.45
N ASN A 354 8.71 8.04 -21.35
CA ASN A 354 7.70 8.91 -21.96
C ASN A 354 7.67 8.78 -23.50
N ALA A 355 8.84 8.79 -24.14
CA ALA A 355 8.94 8.62 -25.60
C ALA A 355 8.38 7.26 -26.05
N TYR A 356 8.68 6.17 -25.30
CA TYR A 356 8.11 4.86 -25.58
C TYR A 356 6.58 4.86 -25.40
N GLY A 357 6.08 5.41 -24.28
CA GLY A 357 4.63 5.49 -24.01
C GLY A 357 3.86 6.21 -25.13
N ARG A 358 4.43 7.27 -25.72
CA ARG A 358 3.84 7.98 -26.86
C ARG A 358 3.75 7.16 -28.16
N THR A 359 4.44 6.02 -28.24
CA THR A 359 4.36 5.11 -29.40
C THR A 359 3.21 4.11 -29.30
N LEU A 360 2.59 3.98 -28.13
CA LEU A 360 1.50 3.05 -27.85
C LEU A 360 0.13 3.65 -28.15
#